data_b31c57dac40f3f4e2546af39c0f1a921
#
_entry.id   b31c57dac40f3f4e2546af39c0f1a921
#
_cell.length_a   1.000
_cell.length_b   1.000
_cell.length_c   1.000
_cell.angle_alpha   90.00
_cell.angle_beta   90.00
_cell.angle_gamma   90.00
#
_symmetry.space_group_name_H-M   'P 1'
#
loop_
_entity.id
_entity.type
_entity.pdbx_description
1 polymer ?
#
loop_
_entity_poly.entity_id
_entity_poly.type
_entity_poly.pdbx_seq_one_letter_code
_entity_poly.pdbx_strand_id
1 'polypeptide(L)'
;IGNSTPLLNYSSHPDFGRYYGANFFAPTVTFGGAGERHIKGFKNYHPEEELDPIRRMQAFLNQSFMAEGREIPHLNNTEEEVYDIKQFIKQTFERKERGQIISPSVSDNGDLVTLTYAAQVMEWFKPKITVVNMNSIDVCHGDFTAYLKALHRGDHGVGWLWRFIQNNIPEMRDDTVMIVMPEHGRNLNPNPILDTNNWYGYDHGGDVNSRRMWSLMIGPNVPQGLEIGEEDNPNNVVSDQTDIVPTIAEVLGFKQRVYNEGLIDPVARSLFDRI
;
A
#
# COMPACT_ATOMS: atom_id res chain seq x y z
N ILE A 1 0.32 0.74 -4.89
CA ILE A 1 -0.84 0.08 -5.51
C ILE A 1 -1.88 -0.11 -4.43
N GLY A 2 -2.93 0.57 -4.52
CA GLY A 2 -4.02 0.51 -3.56
C GLY A 2 -5.35 0.78 -4.21
N ASN A 3 -6.39 0.44 -3.52
CA ASN A 3 -7.75 0.82 -3.85
C ASN A 3 -8.16 2.13 -3.15
N SER A 4 -7.22 2.82 -2.50
CA SER A 4 -7.51 4.03 -1.75
C SER A 4 -7.22 5.30 -2.53
N THR A 5 -8.05 6.28 -2.34
CA THR A 5 -7.93 7.63 -2.89
C THR A 5 -6.58 8.32 -2.59
N PRO A 6 -5.93 8.12 -1.43
CA PRO A 6 -4.67 8.78 -1.14
C PRO A 6 -3.56 8.50 -2.16
N LEU A 7 -3.38 7.27 -2.61
CA LEU A 7 -2.33 6.96 -3.59
C LEU A 7 -2.57 7.64 -4.94
N LEU A 8 -3.82 7.74 -5.38
CA LEU A 8 -4.19 8.50 -6.57
C LEU A 8 -3.89 10.00 -6.38
N ASN A 9 -4.14 10.54 -5.19
CA ASN A 9 -3.83 11.91 -4.88
C ASN A 9 -2.32 12.18 -4.85
N TYR A 10 -1.53 11.27 -4.30
CA TYR A 10 -0.07 11.39 -4.32
C TYR A 10 0.50 11.37 -5.73
N SER A 11 -0.03 10.52 -6.61
CA SER A 11 0.41 10.49 -8.01
C SER A 11 0.14 11.79 -8.76
N SER A 12 -0.84 12.56 -8.32
CA SER A 12 -1.17 13.87 -8.89
C SER A 12 -0.41 15.04 -8.25
N HIS A 13 0.32 14.81 -7.16
CA HIS A 13 1.08 15.87 -6.50
C HIS A 13 2.32 16.25 -7.34
N PRO A 14 2.59 17.56 -7.57
CA PRO A 14 3.69 18.01 -8.43
C PRO A 14 5.06 17.46 -8.03
N ASP A 15 5.30 17.31 -6.73
CA ASP A 15 6.58 16.87 -6.21
C ASP A 15 6.73 15.34 -6.18
N PHE A 16 5.64 14.59 -6.26
CA PHE A 16 5.70 13.13 -6.19
C PHE A 16 6.53 12.54 -7.34
N GLY A 17 6.27 12.96 -8.58
CA GLY A 17 7.04 12.52 -9.74
C GLY A 17 8.50 12.95 -9.72
N ARG A 18 8.84 14.05 -8.99
CA ARG A 18 10.21 14.54 -8.86
C ARG A 18 11.10 13.53 -8.11
N TYR A 19 10.55 12.82 -7.12
CA TYR A 19 11.30 11.93 -6.23
C TYR A 19 11.18 10.46 -6.60
N TYR A 20 10.05 10.05 -7.16
CA TYR A 20 9.75 8.63 -7.39
C TYR A 20 9.99 8.18 -8.83
N GLY A 21 10.30 9.11 -9.73
CA GLY A 21 10.68 8.81 -11.11
C GLY A 21 9.50 8.51 -12.04
N ALA A 22 9.83 8.23 -13.30
CA ALA A 22 8.86 8.06 -14.38
C ALA A 22 8.08 6.74 -14.32
N ASN A 23 8.67 5.69 -13.79
CA ASN A 23 8.07 4.34 -13.72
C ASN A 23 6.98 4.20 -12.65
N PHE A 24 6.38 5.32 -12.24
CA PHE A 24 5.31 5.29 -11.28
C PHE A 24 4.01 4.81 -11.93
N PHE A 25 3.57 3.64 -11.52
CA PHE A 25 2.31 3.06 -11.94
C PHE A 25 1.24 3.25 -10.87
N ALA A 26 0.28 4.12 -11.13
CA ALA A 26 -0.90 4.31 -10.27
C ALA A 26 -2.16 4.15 -11.12
N PRO A 27 -2.71 2.94 -11.24
CA PRO A 27 -3.92 2.72 -12.00
C PRO A 27 -5.10 3.45 -11.33
N THR A 28 -5.90 4.12 -12.13
CA THR A 28 -7.13 4.74 -11.69
C THR A 28 -8.29 3.75 -11.56
N VAL A 29 -8.08 2.54 -12.02
CA VAL A 29 -9.03 1.43 -11.96
C VAL A 29 -8.35 0.23 -11.33
N THR A 30 -9.00 -0.46 -10.41
CA THR A 30 -8.46 -1.67 -9.79
C THR A 30 -8.90 -2.92 -10.57
N PHE A 31 -8.11 -3.99 -10.46
CA PHE A 31 -8.45 -5.28 -11.07
C PHE A 31 -9.59 -6.02 -10.37
N GLY A 32 -10.08 -5.51 -9.25
CA GLY A 32 -11.12 -6.13 -8.43
C GLY A 32 -12.40 -5.30 -8.37
N GLY A 33 -13.55 -5.96 -8.26
CA GLY A 33 -14.86 -5.32 -8.26
C GLY A 33 -15.12 -4.31 -7.14
N ALA A 34 -14.38 -4.39 -6.03
CA ALA A 34 -14.52 -3.42 -4.92
C ALA A 34 -14.01 -2.02 -5.29
N GLY A 35 -12.95 -1.93 -6.11
CA GLY A 35 -12.39 -0.65 -6.53
C GLY A 35 -13.20 0.06 -7.61
N GLU A 36 -13.97 -0.68 -8.38
CA GLU A 36 -14.83 -0.13 -9.44
C GLU A 36 -15.95 0.77 -8.89
N ARG A 37 -16.37 0.54 -7.64
CA ARG A 37 -17.37 1.37 -6.95
C ARG A 37 -16.90 2.78 -6.65
N HIS A 38 -15.61 3.01 -6.66
CA HIS A 38 -14.98 4.29 -6.34
C HIS A 38 -14.52 5.05 -7.58
N ILE A 39 -14.77 4.54 -8.78
CA ILE A 39 -14.50 5.28 -10.01
C ILE A 39 -15.39 6.51 -10.03
N LYS A 40 -14.75 7.68 -10.09
CA LYS A 40 -15.44 8.97 -10.09
C LYS A 40 -16.40 9.05 -11.28
N GLY A 41 -17.71 9.07 -11.01
CA GLY A 41 -18.78 9.09 -12.03
C GLY A 41 -19.62 7.83 -12.10
N PHE A 42 -19.20 6.71 -11.55
CA PHE A 42 -20.05 5.53 -11.42
C PHE A 42 -20.96 5.65 -10.19
N LYS A 43 -22.06 6.33 -10.36
CA LYS A 43 -23.12 6.38 -9.34
C LYS A 43 -24.08 5.18 -9.41
N ASN A 44 -24.08 4.47 -10.53
CA ASN A 44 -24.98 3.36 -10.76
C ASN A 44 -24.17 2.10 -11.01
N TYR A 45 -24.45 1.09 -10.23
CA TYR A 45 -23.96 -0.25 -10.44
C TYR A 45 -24.58 -0.83 -11.73
N HIS A 46 -23.73 -1.18 -12.68
CA HIS A 46 -24.11 -1.89 -13.90
C HIS A 46 -23.59 -3.33 -13.81
N PRO A 47 -24.44 -4.31 -13.43
CA PRO A 47 -24.03 -5.71 -13.32
C PRO A 47 -23.41 -6.27 -14.59
N GLU A 48 -23.87 -5.79 -15.74
CA GLU A 48 -23.38 -6.20 -17.05
C GLU A 48 -21.93 -5.76 -17.30
N GLU A 49 -21.51 -4.62 -16.74
CA GLU A 49 -20.13 -4.13 -16.84
C GLU A 49 -19.16 -4.88 -15.91
N GLU A 50 -19.64 -5.33 -14.75
CA GLU A 50 -18.85 -6.20 -13.88
C GLU A 50 -18.66 -7.60 -14.47
N LEU A 51 -19.59 -8.06 -15.28
CA LEU A 51 -19.54 -9.38 -15.93
C LEU A 51 -18.71 -9.38 -17.23
N ASP A 52 -18.28 -8.22 -17.71
CA ASP A 52 -17.51 -8.10 -18.94
C ASP A 52 -16.03 -7.75 -18.68
N PRO A 53 -15.15 -8.76 -18.46
CA PRO A 53 -13.74 -8.53 -18.22
C PRO A 53 -13.04 -7.86 -19.41
N ILE A 54 -13.58 -7.99 -20.62
CA ILE A 54 -13.01 -7.37 -21.83
C ILE A 54 -13.20 -5.85 -21.78
N ARG A 55 -14.38 -5.36 -21.40
CA ARG A 55 -14.64 -3.93 -21.25
C ARG A 55 -13.77 -3.30 -20.16
N ARG A 56 -13.59 -4.00 -19.04
CA ARG A 56 -12.69 -3.56 -17.97
C ARG A 56 -11.23 -3.45 -18.45
N MET A 57 -10.78 -4.48 -19.13
CA MET A 57 -9.44 -4.46 -19.73
C MET A 57 -9.30 -3.31 -20.72
N GLN A 58 -10.29 -3.07 -21.58
CA GLN A 58 -10.27 -1.96 -22.53
C GLN A 58 -10.23 -0.60 -21.83
N ALA A 59 -10.98 -0.41 -20.74
CA ALA A 59 -10.94 0.82 -19.95
C ALA A 59 -9.54 1.09 -19.38
N PHE A 60 -8.85 0.07 -18.89
CA PHE A 60 -7.46 0.20 -18.47
C PHE A 60 -6.52 0.54 -19.63
N LEU A 61 -6.63 -0.15 -20.74
CA LEU A 61 -5.76 0.03 -21.90
C LEU A 61 -5.94 1.40 -22.57
N ASN A 62 -7.10 2.03 -22.38
CA ASN A 62 -7.39 3.37 -22.89
C ASN A 62 -6.81 4.50 -22.02
N GLN A 63 -6.28 4.21 -20.83
CA GLN A 63 -5.61 5.21 -20.02
C GLN A 63 -4.28 5.62 -20.67
N SER A 64 -3.92 6.89 -20.56
CA SER A 64 -2.69 7.37 -21.17
C SER A 64 -1.44 6.92 -20.41
N PHE A 65 -1.55 6.70 -19.09
CA PHE A 65 -0.42 6.47 -18.17
C PHE A 65 0.67 7.53 -18.25
N MET A 66 0.34 8.68 -18.81
CA MET A 66 1.20 9.86 -18.86
C MET A 66 0.73 10.88 -17.83
N ALA A 67 1.65 11.63 -17.25
CA ALA A 67 1.34 12.74 -16.36
C ALA A 67 0.91 13.96 -17.19
N GLU A 68 -0.32 13.95 -17.64
CA GLU A 68 -0.90 15.03 -18.45
C GLU A 68 -0.83 16.39 -17.72
N GLY A 69 -0.46 17.43 -18.43
CA GLY A 69 -0.41 18.80 -17.91
C GLY A 69 0.76 19.09 -16.95
N ARG A 70 1.78 18.25 -16.88
CA ARG A 70 2.97 18.48 -16.06
C ARG A 70 4.16 18.94 -16.90
N GLU A 71 4.83 19.98 -16.41
CA GLU A 71 6.01 20.56 -17.05
C GLU A 71 7.32 19.79 -16.76
N ILE A 72 7.25 18.52 -16.44
CA ILE A 72 8.44 17.71 -16.12
C ILE A 72 8.48 16.46 -17.02
N PRO A 73 8.70 16.63 -18.33
CA PRO A 73 8.62 15.51 -19.29
C PRO A 73 9.58 14.37 -18.99
N HIS A 74 10.76 14.66 -18.44
CA HIS A 74 11.78 13.65 -18.10
C HIS A 74 11.42 12.77 -16.88
N LEU A 75 10.38 13.13 -16.15
CA LEU A 75 9.82 12.32 -15.06
C LEU A 75 8.53 11.60 -15.46
N ASN A 76 8.13 11.71 -16.69
CA ASN A 76 6.98 11.01 -17.22
C ASN A 76 7.36 9.61 -17.71
N ASN A 77 6.38 8.74 -17.85
CA ASN A 77 6.62 7.46 -18.49
C ASN A 77 7.03 7.65 -19.97
N THR A 78 7.95 6.87 -20.42
CA THR A 78 8.28 6.76 -21.84
C THR A 78 7.21 5.97 -22.59
N GLU A 79 7.22 6.04 -23.91
CA GLU A 79 6.30 5.23 -24.72
C GLU A 79 6.52 3.72 -24.52
N GLU A 80 7.76 3.31 -24.29
CA GLU A 80 8.12 1.91 -24.02
C GLU A 80 7.55 1.46 -22.66
N GLU A 81 7.69 2.29 -21.63
CA GLU A 81 7.12 2.02 -20.31
C GLU A 81 5.59 1.96 -20.34
N VAL A 82 4.94 2.86 -21.07
CA VAL A 82 3.49 2.81 -21.29
C VAL A 82 3.08 1.54 -22.02
N TYR A 83 3.84 1.13 -23.03
CA TYR A 83 3.60 -0.13 -23.71
C TYR A 83 3.70 -1.32 -22.77
N ASP A 84 4.75 -1.38 -21.95
CA ASP A 84 4.96 -2.45 -20.97
C ASP A 84 3.85 -2.51 -19.91
N ILE A 85 3.43 -1.34 -19.38
CA ILE A 85 2.27 -1.24 -18.49
C ILE A 85 1.02 -1.83 -19.14
N LYS A 86 0.76 -1.52 -20.40
CA LYS A 86 -0.41 -2.05 -21.12
C LYS A 86 -0.29 -3.57 -21.36
N GLN A 87 0.88 -4.08 -21.65
CA GLN A 87 1.12 -5.53 -21.76
C GLN A 87 0.88 -6.23 -20.40
N PHE A 88 1.40 -5.67 -19.33
CA PHE A 88 1.15 -6.16 -17.97
C PHE A 88 -0.35 -6.25 -17.67
N ILE A 89 -1.10 -5.18 -17.94
CA ILE A 89 -2.55 -5.13 -17.70
C ILE A 89 -3.24 -6.25 -18.50
N LYS A 90 -2.97 -6.33 -19.81
CA LYS A 90 -3.54 -7.34 -20.70
C LYS A 90 -3.28 -8.76 -20.18
N GLN A 91 -2.03 -9.08 -19.89
CA GLN A 91 -1.64 -10.42 -19.42
C GLN A 91 -2.23 -10.72 -18.04
N THR A 92 -2.34 -9.73 -17.15
CA THR A 92 -2.95 -9.91 -15.84
C THR A 92 -4.44 -10.27 -15.97
N PHE A 93 -5.18 -9.60 -16.86
CA PHE A 93 -6.57 -9.98 -17.13
C PHE A 93 -6.68 -11.38 -17.72
N GLU A 94 -5.83 -11.73 -18.70
CA GLU A 94 -5.83 -13.08 -19.29
C GLU A 94 -5.50 -14.17 -18.25
N ARG A 95 -4.52 -13.92 -17.38
CA ARG A 95 -4.17 -14.84 -16.27
C ARG A 95 -5.32 -14.98 -15.29
N LYS A 96 -6.01 -13.88 -14.97
CA LYS A 96 -7.19 -13.90 -14.10
C LYS A 96 -8.30 -14.78 -14.68
N GLU A 97 -8.64 -14.58 -15.94
CA GLU A 97 -9.69 -15.36 -16.62
C GLU A 97 -9.37 -16.87 -16.68
N ARG A 98 -8.08 -17.22 -16.76
CA ARG A 98 -7.61 -18.60 -16.75
C ARG A 98 -7.42 -19.19 -15.33
N GLY A 99 -7.71 -18.42 -14.27
CA GLY A 99 -7.47 -18.84 -12.90
C GLY A 99 -6.00 -19.07 -12.55
N GLN A 100 -5.09 -18.36 -13.22
CA GLN A 100 -3.63 -18.54 -13.09
C GLN A 100 -2.98 -17.52 -12.15
N ILE A 101 -3.75 -16.62 -11.55
CA ILE A 101 -3.22 -15.67 -10.58
C ILE A 101 -3.07 -16.38 -9.23
N ILE A 102 -1.85 -16.39 -8.72
CA ILE A 102 -1.57 -16.90 -7.38
C ILE A 102 -2.06 -15.86 -6.37
N SER A 103 -2.90 -16.28 -5.45
CA SER A 103 -3.51 -15.44 -4.42
C SER A 103 -3.47 -16.12 -3.05
N PRO A 104 -3.61 -15.36 -1.94
CA PRO A 104 -3.82 -15.98 -0.64
C PRO A 104 -5.09 -16.84 -0.67
N SER A 105 -5.04 -17.99 -0.01
CA SER A 105 -6.11 -19.01 -0.03
C SER A 105 -7.36 -18.64 0.78
N VAL A 106 -7.50 -17.43 1.25
CA VAL A 106 -8.61 -16.95 2.08
C VAL A 106 -9.55 -16.08 1.24
N SER A 107 -10.84 -16.19 1.53
CA SER A 107 -11.94 -15.55 0.83
C SER A 107 -11.76 -14.07 0.50
N ASP A 108 -12.48 -13.63 -0.52
CA ASP A 108 -12.53 -12.27 -1.05
C ASP A 108 -12.56 -11.17 0.03
N ASN A 109 -11.44 -10.53 0.18
CA ASN A 109 -11.27 -9.34 1.00
C ASN A 109 -10.49 -8.32 0.16
N GLY A 110 -10.89 -7.05 0.21
CA GLY A 110 -10.28 -5.99 -0.58
C GLY A 110 -8.77 -5.89 -0.40
N ASP A 111 -8.27 -6.06 0.83
CA ASP A 111 -6.84 -6.01 1.13
C ASP A 111 -6.08 -7.20 0.53
N LEU A 112 -6.65 -8.41 0.60
CA LEU A 112 -6.04 -9.59 0.00
C LEU A 112 -6.01 -9.50 -1.53
N VAL A 113 -7.03 -8.93 -2.13
CA VAL A 113 -7.05 -8.61 -3.57
C VAL A 113 -5.95 -7.60 -3.89
N THR A 114 -5.82 -6.54 -3.10
CA THR A 114 -4.76 -5.53 -3.27
C THR A 114 -3.37 -6.16 -3.19
N LEU A 115 -3.10 -7.00 -2.19
CA LEU A 115 -1.83 -7.73 -2.04
C LEU A 115 -1.58 -8.70 -3.21
N THR A 116 -2.62 -9.37 -3.70
CA THR A 116 -2.52 -10.25 -4.87
C THR A 116 -2.01 -9.50 -6.09
N TYR A 117 -2.57 -8.33 -6.38
CA TYR A 117 -2.13 -7.55 -7.53
C TYR A 117 -0.83 -6.79 -7.29
N ALA A 118 -0.51 -6.42 -6.04
CA ALA A 118 0.81 -5.94 -5.69
C ALA A 118 1.89 -6.99 -6.03
N ALA A 119 1.63 -8.26 -5.70
CA ALA A 119 2.52 -9.36 -6.06
C ALA A 119 2.72 -9.50 -7.58
N GLN A 120 1.66 -9.34 -8.39
CA GLN A 120 1.78 -9.38 -9.86
C GLN A 120 2.63 -8.21 -10.39
N VAL A 121 2.46 -7.01 -9.83
CA VAL A 121 3.28 -5.84 -10.18
C VAL A 121 4.74 -6.06 -9.80
N MET A 122 4.99 -6.58 -8.60
CA MET A 122 6.35 -6.91 -8.16
C MET A 122 7.00 -7.97 -9.06
N GLU A 123 6.26 -9.02 -9.42
CA GLU A 123 6.73 -10.08 -10.32
C GLU A 123 7.08 -9.56 -11.71
N TRP A 124 6.30 -8.61 -12.25
CA TRP A 124 6.50 -8.05 -13.58
C TRP A 124 7.59 -6.97 -13.61
N PHE A 125 7.43 -5.94 -12.77
CA PHE A 125 8.23 -4.72 -12.85
C PHE A 125 9.47 -4.69 -11.94
N LYS A 126 9.52 -5.52 -10.88
CA LYS A 126 10.55 -5.47 -9.82
C LYS A 126 10.81 -4.04 -9.33
N PRO A 127 9.78 -3.32 -8.91
CA PRO A 127 9.90 -1.91 -8.53
C PRO A 127 10.83 -1.74 -7.33
N LYS A 128 11.57 -0.65 -7.30
CA LYS A 128 12.44 -0.30 -6.16
C LYS A 128 11.64 0.05 -4.91
N ILE A 129 10.45 0.61 -5.09
CA ILE A 129 9.52 0.94 -3.99
C ILE A 129 8.13 0.47 -4.41
N THR A 130 7.48 -0.26 -3.51
CA THR A 130 6.05 -0.59 -3.62
C THR A 130 5.37 -0.17 -2.33
N VAL A 131 4.37 0.69 -2.44
CA VAL A 131 3.51 1.06 -1.31
C VAL A 131 2.17 0.37 -1.49
N VAL A 132 1.75 -0.38 -0.48
CA VAL A 132 0.47 -1.08 -0.47
C VAL A 132 -0.35 -0.55 0.68
N ASN A 133 -1.48 0.06 0.36
CA ASN A 133 -2.41 0.58 1.35
C ASN A 133 -3.55 -0.43 1.58
N MET A 134 -3.73 -0.83 2.83
CA MET A 134 -4.73 -1.79 3.27
C MET A 134 -5.76 -1.08 4.15
N ASN A 135 -7.04 -1.10 3.74
CA ASN A 135 -8.07 -0.26 4.35
C ASN A 135 -9.11 -1.04 5.17
N SER A 136 -9.12 -2.37 5.09
CA SER A 136 -10.19 -3.16 5.73
C SER A 136 -10.22 -3.03 7.25
N ILE A 137 -9.09 -2.72 7.89
CA ILE A 137 -9.02 -2.53 9.33
C ILE A 137 -9.71 -1.26 9.82
N ASP A 138 -9.99 -0.32 8.93
CA ASP A 138 -10.69 0.92 9.29
C ASP A 138 -12.16 0.72 9.65
N VAL A 139 -12.70 -0.45 9.40
CA VAL A 139 -14.01 -0.90 9.90
C VAL A 139 -14.16 -0.79 11.42
N CYS A 140 -13.04 -0.63 12.14
CA CYS A 140 -12.99 -0.45 13.60
C CYS A 140 -13.87 0.69 14.11
N HIS A 141 -14.13 1.71 13.29
CA HIS A 141 -15.03 2.82 13.62
C HIS A 141 -16.43 2.38 14.06
N GLY A 142 -16.94 1.30 13.50
CA GLY A 142 -18.28 0.81 13.78
C GLY A 142 -18.36 -0.63 14.28
N ASP A 143 -17.31 -1.43 14.06
CA ASP A 143 -17.36 -2.87 14.37
C ASP A 143 -15.97 -3.41 14.77
N PHE A 144 -15.77 -3.55 16.07
CA PHE A 144 -14.52 -4.10 16.60
C PHE A 144 -14.32 -5.59 16.26
N THR A 145 -15.40 -6.35 16.13
CA THR A 145 -15.29 -7.77 15.71
C THR A 145 -14.83 -7.89 14.26
N ALA A 146 -15.36 -7.06 13.38
CA ALA A 146 -14.91 -7.00 11.99
C ALA A 146 -13.46 -6.50 11.89
N TYR A 147 -13.06 -5.55 12.76
CA TYR A 147 -11.66 -5.11 12.87
C TYR A 147 -10.71 -6.25 13.19
N LEU A 148 -11.01 -7.08 14.20
CA LEU A 148 -10.17 -8.22 14.54
C LEU A 148 -10.07 -9.23 13.39
N LYS A 149 -11.16 -9.45 12.66
CA LYS A 149 -11.15 -10.30 11.45
C LYS A 149 -10.31 -9.68 10.34
N ALA A 150 -10.40 -8.37 10.15
CA ALA A 150 -9.60 -7.65 9.14
C ALA A 150 -8.11 -7.68 9.49
N LEU A 151 -7.75 -7.48 10.75
CA LEU A 151 -6.38 -7.58 11.24
C LEU A 151 -5.79 -8.97 11.00
N HIS A 152 -6.52 -10.03 11.36
CA HIS A 152 -6.08 -11.41 11.13
C HIS A 152 -5.87 -11.71 9.63
N ARG A 153 -6.77 -11.21 8.76
CA ARG A 153 -6.62 -11.36 7.31
C ARG A 153 -5.44 -10.57 6.77
N GLY A 154 -5.25 -9.37 7.29
CA GLY A 154 -4.11 -8.52 6.94
C GLY A 154 -2.78 -9.18 7.26
N ASP A 155 -2.62 -9.71 8.48
CA ASP A 155 -1.46 -10.47 8.91
C ASP A 155 -1.19 -11.66 7.98
N HIS A 156 -2.23 -12.47 7.72
CA HIS A 156 -2.12 -13.59 6.77
C HIS A 156 -1.68 -13.14 5.37
N GLY A 157 -2.26 -12.05 4.87
CA GLY A 157 -1.95 -11.51 3.54
C GLY A 157 -0.52 -10.98 3.44
N VAL A 158 -0.04 -10.26 4.45
CA VAL A 158 1.34 -9.76 4.52
C VAL A 158 2.34 -10.93 4.56
N GLY A 159 2.09 -11.93 5.41
CA GLY A 159 2.91 -13.14 5.46
C GLY A 159 2.88 -13.93 4.16
N TRP A 160 1.75 -13.95 3.46
CA TRP A 160 1.65 -14.55 2.13
C TRP A 160 2.49 -13.76 1.11
N LEU A 161 2.39 -12.42 1.07
CA LEU A 161 3.16 -11.59 0.15
C LEU A 161 4.66 -11.77 0.35
N TRP A 162 5.12 -11.80 1.60
CA TRP A 162 6.52 -12.08 1.91
C TRP A 162 6.98 -13.41 1.31
N ARG A 163 6.22 -14.50 1.56
CA ARG A 163 6.53 -15.82 0.99
C ARG A 163 6.46 -15.83 -0.53
N PHE A 164 5.53 -15.08 -1.12
CA PHE A 164 5.43 -14.95 -2.58
C PHE A 164 6.72 -14.35 -3.16
N ILE A 165 7.21 -13.25 -2.59
CA ILE A 165 8.48 -12.63 -3.01
C ILE A 165 9.62 -13.65 -2.91
N GLN A 166 9.74 -14.31 -1.76
CA GLN A 166 10.81 -15.26 -1.50
C GLN A 166 10.82 -16.46 -2.47
N ASN A 167 9.66 -16.91 -2.88
CA ASN A 167 9.53 -18.14 -3.68
C ASN A 167 9.38 -17.90 -5.19
N ASN A 168 8.86 -16.76 -5.60
CA ASN A 168 8.46 -16.51 -6.98
C ASN A 168 9.24 -15.39 -7.67
N ILE A 169 9.95 -14.55 -6.93
CA ILE A 169 10.70 -13.43 -7.50
C ILE A 169 12.18 -13.51 -7.08
N PRO A 170 12.98 -14.36 -7.76
CA PRO A 170 14.38 -14.58 -7.36
C PRO A 170 15.20 -13.29 -7.24
N GLU A 171 14.94 -12.31 -8.11
CA GLU A 171 15.65 -11.03 -8.15
C GLU A 171 15.36 -10.15 -6.93
N MET A 172 14.22 -10.36 -6.27
CA MET A 172 13.81 -9.58 -5.08
C MET A 172 13.99 -10.34 -3.78
N ARG A 173 14.26 -11.64 -3.83
CA ARG A 173 14.32 -12.52 -2.65
C ARG A 173 15.26 -12.00 -1.56
N ASP A 174 16.49 -11.70 -1.95
CA ASP A 174 17.58 -11.33 -1.04
C ASP A 174 17.84 -9.81 -1.02
N ASP A 175 16.98 -9.02 -1.69
CA ASP A 175 17.14 -7.58 -1.88
C ASP A 175 15.88 -6.77 -1.48
N THR A 176 14.93 -7.40 -0.80
CA THR A 176 13.69 -6.74 -0.38
C THR A 176 13.65 -6.51 1.13
N VAL A 177 13.45 -5.27 1.53
CA VAL A 177 13.03 -4.92 2.88
C VAL A 177 11.54 -4.60 2.88
N MET A 178 10.79 -5.31 3.69
CA MET A 178 9.35 -5.06 3.90
C MET A 178 9.16 -4.32 5.22
N ILE A 179 8.43 -3.22 5.18
CA ILE A 179 8.01 -2.45 6.35
C ILE A 179 6.49 -2.51 6.43
N VAL A 180 5.99 -2.91 7.58
CA VAL A 180 4.55 -2.98 7.87
C VAL A 180 4.26 -2.08 9.06
N MET A 181 3.31 -1.17 8.92
CA MET A 181 2.93 -0.26 9.98
C MET A 181 1.48 0.20 9.83
N PRO A 182 0.78 0.53 10.90
CA PRO A 182 -0.51 1.21 10.82
C PRO A 182 -0.31 2.69 10.49
N GLU A 183 -1.37 3.33 10.00
CA GLU A 183 -1.45 4.78 9.82
C GLU A 183 -1.54 5.51 11.18
N HIS A 184 -2.28 4.92 12.12
CA HIS A 184 -2.51 5.42 13.48
C HIS A 184 -2.95 4.27 14.40
N GLY A 185 -2.97 4.54 15.71
CA GLY A 185 -3.60 3.66 16.70
C GLY A 185 -5.11 3.89 16.82
N ARG A 186 -5.72 3.33 17.87
CA ARG A 186 -7.13 3.54 18.23
C ARG A 186 -7.24 4.12 19.64
N ASN A 187 -8.34 4.81 19.91
CA ASN A 187 -8.64 5.30 21.24
C ASN A 187 -8.71 4.13 22.24
N LEU A 188 -8.34 4.38 23.48
CA LEU A 188 -8.37 3.36 24.54
C LEU A 188 -9.79 2.89 24.87
N ASN A 189 -10.75 3.80 24.78
CA ASN A 189 -12.15 3.51 25.09
C ASN A 189 -12.98 3.39 23.81
N PRO A 190 -14.01 2.55 23.83
CA PRO A 190 -14.95 2.45 22.71
C PRO A 190 -15.73 3.75 22.51
N ASN A 191 -16.26 3.91 21.32
CA ASN A 191 -17.13 5.01 21.00
C ASN A 191 -18.35 5.05 21.95
N PRO A 192 -18.77 6.22 22.42
CA PRO A 192 -19.90 6.34 23.34
C PRO A 192 -21.24 6.01 22.68
N ILE A 193 -21.30 6.07 21.35
CA ILE A 193 -22.50 5.75 20.56
C ILE A 193 -22.20 4.45 19.80
N LEU A 194 -23.04 3.45 20.04
CA LEU A 194 -23.00 2.21 19.27
C LEU A 194 -23.50 2.45 17.84
N ASP A 195 -23.05 1.64 16.90
CA ASP A 195 -23.60 1.64 15.56
C ASP A 195 -25.06 1.17 15.54
N THR A 196 -25.67 1.14 14.34
CA THR A 196 -27.06 0.68 14.15
C THR A 196 -27.29 -0.78 14.54
N ASN A 197 -26.24 -1.58 14.68
CA ASN A 197 -26.29 -2.98 15.09
C ASN A 197 -25.98 -3.18 16.58
N ASN A 198 -25.81 -2.11 17.34
CA ASN A 198 -25.35 -2.09 18.73
C ASN A 198 -23.94 -2.71 18.93
N TRP A 199 -23.07 -2.59 17.94
CA TRP A 199 -21.70 -3.05 18.03
C TRP A 199 -20.78 -1.92 18.53
N TYR A 200 -19.77 -2.29 19.29
CA TYR A 200 -18.73 -1.37 19.70
C TYR A 200 -17.75 -1.11 18.54
N GLY A 201 -17.44 0.16 18.36
CA GLY A 201 -16.36 0.62 17.53
C GLY A 201 -15.35 1.43 18.32
N TYR A 202 -14.19 1.69 17.72
CA TYR A 202 -13.14 2.50 18.31
C TYR A 202 -12.65 3.51 17.27
N ASP A 203 -12.81 4.77 17.57
CA ASP A 203 -12.28 5.88 16.79
C ASP A 203 -10.80 6.12 17.06
N HIS A 204 -10.26 7.13 16.45
CA HIS A 204 -8.91 7.62 16.64
C HIS A 204 -8.90 9.15 16.79
N GLY A 205 -7.77 9.71 17.28
CA GLY A 205 -7.60 11.16 17.45
C GLY A 205 -8.12 11.74 18.76
N GLY A 206 -8.80 10.94 19.59
CA GLY A 206 -9.36 11.39 20.88
C GLY A 206 -8.39 11.33 22.05
N ASP A 207 -7.43 10.43 22.03
CA ASP A 207 -6.48 10.24 23.13
C ASP A 207 -5.08 9.88 22.67
N VAL A 208 -4.14 9.78 23.62
CA VAL A 208 -2.74 9.47 23.33
C VAL A 208 -2.56 8.08 22.73
N ASN A 209 -3.44 7.12 23.02
CA ASN A 209 -3.33 5.77 22.51
C ASN A 209 -3.54 5.71 20.99
N SER A 210 -4.34 6.62 20.43
CA SER A 210 -4.54 6.73 18.99
C SER A 210 -3.27 7.18 18.23
N ARG A 211 -2.28 7.73 18.93
CA ARG A 211 -0.97 8.12 18.37
C ARG A 211 0.08 7.02 18.53
N ARG A 212 -0.22 5.94 19.27
CA ARG A 212 0.69 4.82 19.45
C ARG A 212 0.65 3.92 18.24
N MET A 213 1.80 3.73 17.64
CA MET A 213 1.97 2.90 16.46
C MET A 213 3.13 1.91 16.69
N TRP A 214 3.15 0.90 15.91
CA TRP A 214 4.24 -0.06 15.82
C TRP A 214 4.74 -0.14 14.38
N SER A 215 5.95 -0.62 14.21
CA SER A 215 6.50 -0.93 12.90
C SER A 215 7.17 -2.30 12.95
N LEU A 216 6.90 -3.13 11.95
CA LEU A 216 7.57 -4.39 11.73
C LEU A 216 8.45 -4.25 10.50
N MET A 217 9.73 -4.59 10.63
CA MET A 217 10.66 -4.66 9.50
C MET A 217 11.16 -6.09 9.32
N ILE A 218 11.26 -6.52 8.07
CA ILE A 218 11.82 -7.82 7.70
C ILE A 218 12.62 -7.67 6.40
N GLY A 219 13.80 -8.27 6.34
CA GLY A 219 14.63 -8.24 5.13
C GLY A 219 16.12 -8.32 5.44
N PRO A 220 16.98 -8.18 4.41
CA PRO A 220 18.42 -8.17 4.60
C PRO A 220 18.86 -6.99 5.47
N ASN A 221 19.86 -7.22 6.33
CA ASN A 221 20.41 -6.26 7.28
C ASN A 221 19.45 -5.76 8.37
N VAL A 222 18.24 -6.30 8.45
CA VAL A 222 17.32 -6.05 9.57
C VAL A 222 17.66 -7.01 10.69
N PRO A 223 17.99 -6.53 11.91
CA PRO A 223 18.29 -7.40 13.04
C PRO A 223 17.12 -8.30 13.40
N GLN A 224 17.40 -9.60 13.51
CA GLN A 224 16.37 -10.57 13.82
C GLN A 224 16.01 -10.55 15.31
N GLY A 225 14.71 -10.50 15.61
CA GLY A 225 14.21 -10.59 16.99
C GLY A 225 14.53 -9.37 17.84
N LEU A 226 14.95 -8.27 17.22
CA LEU A 226 15.13 -7.02 17.93
C LEU A 226 13.79 -6.32 18.13
N GLU A 227 13.50 -5.97 19.37
CA GLU A 227 12.38 -5.13 19.77
C GLU A 227 12.91 -3.82 20.31
N ILE A 228 12.36 -2.70 19.82
CA ILE A 228 12.77 -1.36 20.21
C ILE A 228 11.57 -0.64 20.79
N GLY A 229 11.72 -0.11 22.00
CA GLY A 229 10.67 0.59 22.72
C GLY A 229 10.09 -0.22 23.87
N GLU A 230 9.33 0.46 24.69
CA GLU A 230 8.63 -0.12 25.84
C GLU A 230 7.12 -0.03 25.58
N GLU A 231 6.45 -1.17 25.59
CA GLU A 231 5.04 -1.29 25.30
C GLU A 231 4.17 -0.44 26.25
N ASP A 232 4.57 -0.34 27.51
CA ASP A 232 3.79 0.26 28.59
C ASP A 232 4.07 1.74 28.88
N ASN A 233 5.07 2.34 28.21
CA ASN A 233 5.43 3.73 28.45
C ASN A 233 5.07 4.65 27.28
N PRO A 234 3.89 5.28 27.27
CA PRO A 234 3.47 6.16 26.18
C PRO A 234 4.33 7.44 26.07
N ASN A 235 5.16 7.72 27.03
CA ASN A 235 6.07 8.86 27.00
C ASN A 235 7.47 8.48 26.45
N ASN A 236 7.74 7.20 26.29
CA ASN A 236 8.99 6.72 25.69
C ASN A 236 8.81 6.57 24.18
N VAL A 237 8.77 7.69 23.48
CA VAL A 237 8.69 7.71 22.01
C VAL A 237 10.06 7.38 21.46
N VAL A 238 10.23 6.14 21.04
CA VAL A 238 11.51 5.66 20.48
C VAL A 238 11.65 6.08 19.02
N SER A 239 10.52 6.25 18.31
CA SER A 239 10.47 6.57 16.89
C SER A 239 9.18 7.33 16.57
N ASP A 240 9.19 8.04 15.45
CA ASP A 240 8.05 8.76 14.91
C ASP A 240 7.72 8.26 13.50
N GLN A 241 6.51 8.48 13.05
CA GLN A 241 6.08 8.10 11.69
C GLN A 241 6.96 8.75 10.60
N THR A 242 7.48 9.93 10.86
CA THR A 242 8.38 10.64 9.96
C THR A 242 9.72 9.93 9.76
N ASP A 243 10.09 9.02 10.66
CA ASP A 243 11.32 8.22 10.59
C ASP A 243 11.30 7.18 9.44
N ILE A 244 10.13 6.88 8.89
CA ILE A 244 9.99 5.94 7.78
C ILE A 244 10.67 6.44 6.50
N VAL A 245 10.59 7.73 6.20
CA VAL A 245 11.19 8.28 4.98
C VAL A 245 12.71 8.15 4.98
N PRO A 246 13.47 8.59 6.01
CA PRO A 246 14.89 8.35 6.05
C PRO A 246 15.27 6.86 6.15
N THR A 247 14.41 6.02 6.73
CA THR A 247 14.62 4.56 6.76
C THR A 247 14.56 3.98 5.35
N ILE A 248 13.55 4.30 4.57
CA ILE A 248 13.45 3.88 3.16
C ILE A 248 14.62 4.42 2.35
N ALA A 249 14.99 5.68 2.54
CA ALA A 249 16.10 6.30 1.86
C ALA A 249 17.44 5.62 2.19
N GLU A 250 17.60 5.12 3.43
CA GLU A 250 18.78 4.35 3.82
C GLU A 250 18.84 2.99 3.13
N VAL A 251 17.74 2.24 3.14
CA VAL A 251 17.64 0.96 2.42
C VAL A 251 17.98 1.13 0.95
N LEU A 252 17.58 2.24 0.34
CA LEU A 252 17.81 2.53 -1.07
C LEU A 252 19.13 3.25 -1.37
N GLY A 253 19.93 3.55 -0.33
CA GLY A 253 21.27 4.12 -0.48
C GLY A 253 21.33 5.63 -0.75
N PHE A 254 20.27 6.39 -0.50
CA PHE A 254 20.24 7.83 -0.71
C PHE A 254 19.83 8.67 0.53
N LYS A 255 19.95 8.09 1.73
CA LYS A 255 19.62 8.75 3.01
C LYS A 255 20.22 10.16 3.13
N GLN A 256 21.52 10.31 2.84
CA GLN A 256 22.18 11.62 2.95
C GLN A 256 21.56 12.66 2.01
N ARG A 257 21.09 12.24 0.86
CA ARG A 257 20.47 13.15 -0.12
C ARG A 257 19.16 13.74 0.41
N VAL A 258 18.30 12.94 1.04
CA VAL A 258 17.01 13.46 1.57
C VAL A 258 17.22 14.48 2.69
N TYR A 259 18.27 14.33 3.51
CA TYR A 259 18.66 15.33 4.50
C TYR A 259 19.20 16.61 3.85
N ASN A 260 20.14 16.48 2.91
CA ASN A 260 20.81 17.61 2.28
C ASN A 260 19.84 18.47 1.47
N GLU A 261 18.82 17.86 0.86
CA GLU A 261 17.80 18.54 0.08
C GLU A 261 16.62 19.07 0.94
N GLY A 262 16.66 18.84 2.26
CA GLY A 262 15.61 19.29 3.19
C GLY A 262 14.24 18.65 2.94
N LEU A 263 14.21 17.39 2.49
CA LEU A 263 12.98 16.69 2.10
C LEU A 263 12.26 16.05 3.27
N ILE A 264 12.88 16.04 4.44
CA ILE A 264 12.37 15.40 5.64
C ILE A 264 12.51 16.35 6.83
N ASP A 265 11.77 16.07 7.89
CA ASP A 265 11.93 16.75 9.16
C ASP A 265 13.39 16.58 9.64
N PRO A 266 14.09 17.67 10.03
CA PRO A 266 15.46 17.60 10.50
C PRO A 266 15.68 16.72 11.73
N VAL A 267 14.63 16.45 12.51
CA VAL A 267 14.69 15.56 13.68
C VAL A 267 14.42 14.10 13.37
N ALA A 268 13.84 13.82 12.19
CA ALA A 268 13.60 12.45 11.75
C ALA A 268 14.91 11.67 11.63
N ARG A 269 14.89 10.41 12.02
CA ARG A 269 16.04 9.50 11.95
C ARG A 269 15.62 8.19 11.34
N SER A 270 16.51 7.56 10.59
CA SER A 270 16.29 6.19 10.17
C SER A 270 16.09 5.26 11.37
N LEU A 271 15.24 4.27 11.24
CA LEU A 271 15.09 3.22 12.26
C LEU A 271 16.39 2.47 12.48
N PHE A 272 17.26 2.37 11.49
CA PHE A 272 18.60 1.81 11.64
C PHE A 272 19.53 2.66 12.51
N ASP A 273 19.28 3.95 12.65
CA ASP A 273 20.04 4.82 13.56
C ASP A 273 19.61 4.67 15.04
N ARG A 274 18.53 3.93 15.29
CA ARG A 274 17.96 3.74 16.63
C ARG A 274 18.27 2.37 17.22
N ILE A 275 18.99 1.54 16.49
CA ILE A 275 19.38 0.17 16.83
C ILE A 275 20.74 0.16 17.56
#